data_5b2e05137cd665ff01fd18ec6df04667
#
_entry.id   5b2e05137cd665ff01fd18ec6df04667
#
_cell.length_a   1.000
_cell.length_b   1.000
_cell.length_c   1.000
_cell.angle_alpha   90.00
_cell.angle_beta   90.00
_cell.angle_gamma   90.00
#
_symmetry.space_group_name_H-M   'P 1'
#
loop_
_entity.id
_entity.type
_entity.pdbx_description
1 polymer ?
#
loop_
_entity_poly.entity_id
_entity_poly.type
_entity_poly.pdbx_seq_one_letter_code
_entity_poly.pdbx_strand_id
1 'polypeptide(L)'
;MPLSGMVEMLNMQINTWFGGVGVGFMNYYAFLIIAVFISGLMVGRTPEFLGKKVEAREMKIATIVSLAHPFVILIFTAISSYVWVYAPEFVESEGGWLNNPGFHGFSEMLYEYTSSSANNGSGFEGLGDNTYFWNYTCGLALIISRYLPIVGQVAIAGLLANKKYTPESAGTLKTDTVTFGVMTFCVIVIVAALSFFPAQTLGPVSYTHLTLPT
;
A
#
# COMPACT_ATOMS: atom_id res chain seq x y z
N MET A 1 -13.03 -1.23 -22.49
CA MET A 1 -13.22 -2.70 -22.52
C MET A 1 -13.63 -3.18 -21.13
N PRO A 2 -14.61 -4.06 -21.00
CA PRO A 2 -14.91 -4.67 -19.72
C PRO A 2 -13.65 -5.37 -19.18
N LEU A 3 -13.39 -5.28 -17.89
CA LEU A 3 -12.23 -5.86 -17.22
C LEU A 3 -10.87 -5.14 -17.43
N SER A 4 -10.66 -4.27 -18.41
CA SER A 4 -9.37 -3.57 -18.54
C SER A 4 -9.05 -2.72 -17.32
N GLY A 5 -9.99 -1.88 -16.88
CA GLY A 5 -9.81 -1.07 -15.66
C GLY A 5 -9.58 -1.89 -14.39
N MET A 6 -10.22 -3.08 -14.28
CA MET A 6 -9.98 -3.99 -13.16
C MET A 6 -8.55 -4.54 -13.18
N VAL A 7 -8.06 -4.94 -14.36
CA VAL A 7 -6.70 -5.47 -14.50
C VAL A 7 -5.66 -4.39 -14.22
N GLU A 8 -5.88 -3.18 -14.74
CA GLU A 8 -5.00 -2.03 -14.50
C GLU A 8 -4.96 -1.64 -13.03
N MET A 9 -6.13 -1.54 -12.38
CA MET A 9 -6.23 -1.26 -10.95
C MET A 9 -5.51 -2.33 -10.11
N LEU A 10 -5.73 -3.61 -10.40
CA LEU A 10 -5.10 -4.71 -9.68
C LEU A 10 -3.57 -4.69 -9.87
N ASN A 11 -3.11 -4.50 -11.09
CA ASN A 11 -1.68 -4.41 -11.36
C ASN A 11 -1.03 -3.20 -10.67
N MET A 12 -1.72 -2.05 -10.67
CA MET A 12 -1.23 -0.87 -9.98
C MET A 12 -1.16 -1.08 -8.46
N GLN A 13 -2.15 -1.75 -7.88
CA GLN A 13 -2.13 -2.09 -6.45
C GLN A 13 -1.03 -3.08 -6.11
N ILE A 14 -0.80 -4.12 -6.92
CA ILE A 14 0.32 -5.05 -6.74
C ILE A 14 1.66 -4.29 -6.78
N ASN A 15 1.82 -3.37 -7.72
CA ASN A 15 3.00 -2.51 -7.77
C ASN A 15 3.15 -1.65 -6.50
N THR A 16 2.05 -1.11 -6.01
CA THR A 16 2.03 -0.24 -4.83
C THR A 16 2.28 -0.98 -3.51
N TRP A 17 1.97 -2.27 -3.41
CA TRP A 17 2.27 -3.07 -2.21
C TRP A 17 3.74 -2.99 -1.83
N PHE A 18 4.59 -2.92 -2.83
CA PHE A 18 6.02 -2.76 -2.64
C PHE A 18 6.48 -1.30 -2.73
N GLY A 19 5.57 -0.34 -2.99
CA GLY A 19 5.88 1.09 -3.07
C GLY A 19 6.43 1.55 -4.42
N GLY A 20 6.28 0.75 -5.47
CA GLY A 20 6.73 1.08 -6.82
C GLY A 20 8.24 0.96 -7.03
N VAL A 21 8.70 1.42 -8.19
CA VAL A 21 10.11 1.36 -8.58
C VAL A 21 10.99 2.21 -7.65
N GLY A 22 12.09 1.63 -7.20
CA GLY A 22 13.08 2.29 -6.33
C GLY A 22 12.89 2.07 -4.83
N VAL A 23 11.66 1.81 -4.37
CA VAL A 23 11.37 1.49 -2.96
C VAL A 23 10.95 0.04 -2.77
N GLY A 24 10.52 -0.62 -3.83
CA GLY A 24 9.92 -1.96 -3.79
C GLY A 24 10.80 -3.00 -3.15
N PHE A 25 12.09 -3.02 -3.48
CA PHE A 25 13.04 -3.94 -2.88
C PHE A 25 13.25 -3.67 -1.38
N MET A 26 13.24 -2.42 -0.99
CA MET A 26 13.35 -2.03 0.43
C MET A 26 12.09 -2.44 1.20
N ASN A 27 10.90 -2.19 0.67
CA ASN A 27 9.65 -2.59 1.30
C ASN A 27 9.50 -4.11 1.40
N TYR A 28 10.06 -4.88 0.48
CA TYR A 28 10.14 -6.32 0.61
C TYR A 28 10.85 -6.74 1.90
N TYR A 29 11.92 -6.05 2.31
CA TYR A 29 12.56 -6.30 3.60
C TYR A 29 11.65 -5.98 4.80
N ALA A 30 10.78 -4.97 4.72
CA ALA A 30 9.80 -4.74 5.78
C ALA A 30 8.86 -5.94 5.92
N PHE A 31 8.36 -6.48 4.82
CA PHE A 31 7.54 -7.69 4.84
C PHE A 31 8.30 -8.92 5.34
N LEU A 32 9.58 -9.07 5.01
CA LEU A 32 10.40 -10.14 5.57
C LEU A 32 10.53 -10.04 7.10
N ILE A 33 10.74 -8.85 7.63
CA ILE A 33 10.83 -8.61 9.07
C ILE A 33 9.50 -8.94 9.74
N ILE A 34 8.38 -8.53 9.15
CA ILE A 34 7.03 -8.86 9.64
C ILE A 34 6.82 -10.38 9.61
N ALA A 35 7.18 -11.05 8.51
CA ALA A 35 7.05 -12.49 8.36
C ALA A 35 7.90 -13.26 9.37
N VAL A 36 9.16 -12.85 9.59
CA VAL A 36 10.06 -13.42 10.60
C VAL A 36 9.47 -13.29 12.00
N PHE A 37 8.94 -12.10 12.31
CA PHE A 37 8.38 -11.83 13.63
C PHE A 37 7.12 -12.65 13.90
N ILE A 38 6.16 -12.65 12.95
CA ILE A 38 4.91 -13.41 13.08
C ILE A 38 5.21 -14.92 13.13
N SER A 39 6.03 -15.44 12.20
CA SER A 39 6.37 -16.85 12.15
C SER A 39 7.11 -17.30 13.41
N GLY A 40 8.04 -16.47 13.90
CA GLY A 40 8.74 -16.73 15.15
C GLY A 40 7.80 -16.86 16.34
N LEU A 41 6.87 -15.92 16.50
CA LEU A 41 5.89 -15.97 17.58
C LEU A 41 4.94 -17.16 17.47
N MET A 42 4.47 -17.49 16.25
CA MET A 42 3.56 -18.62 16.05
C MET A 42 4.18 -19.97 16.37
N VAL A 43 5.48 -20.13 16.11
CA VAL A 43 6.21 -21.39 16.33
C VAL A 43 6.90 -21.42 17.70
N GLY A 44 6.84 -20.31 18.47
CA GLY A 44 7.51 -20.19 19.75
C GLY A 44 9.04 -20.11 19.63
N ARG A 45 9.55 -19.59 18.52
CA ARG A 45 10.98 -19.39 18.26
C ARG A 45 11.35 -17.91 18.32
N THR A 46 12.62 -17.64 18.62
CA THR A 46 13.13 -16.27 18.62
C THR A 46 13.15 -15.74 17.19
N PRO A 47 12.47 -14.61 16.89
CA PRO A 47 12.53 -13.99 15.57
C PRO A 47 13.89 -13.34 15.36
N GLU A 48 14.65 -13.86 14.40
CA GLU A 48 16.00 -13.40 14.04
C GLU A 48 16.08 -13.16 12.55
N PHE A 49 16.70 -12.05 12.16
CA PHE A 49 16.94 -11.70 10.78
C PHE A 49 18.43 -11.36 10.61
N LEU A 50 19.11 -12.08 9.71
CA LEU A 50 20.56 -11.96 9.46
C LEU A 50 21.41 -12.08 10.74
N GLY A 51 21.06 -13.01 11.63
CA GLY A 51 21.74 -13.20 12.90
C GLY A 51 21.53 -12.07 13.92
N LYS A 52 20.51 -11.27 13.74
CA LYS A 52 20.12 -10.19 14.66
C LYS A 52 18.69 -10.41 15.14
N LYS A 53 18.47 -10.27 16.44
CA LYS A 53 17.13 -10.41 17.02
C LYS A 53 16.22 -9.27 16.59
N VAL A 54 15.05 -9.59 16.04
CA VAL A 54 13.99 -8.64 15.71
C VAL A 54 13.13 -8.39 16.95
N GLU A 55 13.00 -7.15 17.33
CA GLU A 55 12.25 -6.73 18.53
C GLU A 55 11.14 -5.74 18.17
N ALA A 56 10.40 -5.29 19.18
CA ALA A 56 9.25 -4.42 19.00
C ALA A 56 9.56 -3.09 18.29
N ARG A 57 10.80 -2.59 18.37
CA ARG A 57 11.18 -1.32 17.72
C ARG A 57 11.22 -1.47 16.21
N GLU A 58 11.92 -2.47 15.71
CA GLU A 58 12.01 -2.79 14.30
C GLU A 58 10.63 -3.14 13.74
N MET A 59 9.86 -3.91 14.50
CA MET A 59 8.53 -4.32 14.11
C MET A 59 7.56 -3.14 13.97
N LYS A 60 7.60 -2.17 14.89
CA LYS A 60 6.78 -0.95 14.80
C LYS A 60 7.08 -0.16 13.52
N ILE A 61 8.36 0.03 13.21
CA ILE A 61 8.76 0.77 12.00
C ILE A 61 8.34 -0.02 10.74
N ALA A 62 8.59 -1.33 10.70
CA ALA A 62 8.19 -2.17 9.56
C ALA A 62 6.68 -2.12 9.32
N THR A 63 5.87 -2.15 10.38
CA THR A 63 4.41 -2.03 10.29
C THR A 63 3.99 -0.65 9.76
N ILE A 64 4.56 0.44 10.27
CA ILE A 64 4.27 1.79 9.79
C ILE A 64 4.63 1.93 8.31
N VAL A 65 5.78 1.42 7.91
CA VAL A 65 6.23 1.47 6.52
C VAL A 65 5.32 0.67 5.60
N SER A 66 4.95 -0.54 5.98
CA SER A 66 4.08 -1.40 5.15
C SER A 66 2.65 -0.88 5.01
N LEU A 67 2.16 -0.14 6.01
CA LEU A 67 0.83 0.47 5.99
C LEU A 67 0.81 1.90 5.43
N ALA A 68 1.97 2.50 5.16
CA ALA A 68 2.06 3.88 4.69
C ALA A 68 1.34 4.11 3.37
N HIS A 69 1.55 3.23 2.39
CA HIS A 69 0.92 3.35 1.07
C HIS A 69 -0.62 3.22 1.14
N PRO A 70 -1.19 2.15 1.73
CA PRO A 70 -2.64 2.06 1.89
C PRO A 70 -3.24 3.25 2.65
N PHE A 71 -2.57 3.70 3.70
CA PHE A 71 -3.04 4.82 4.50
C PHE A 71 -3.15 6.12 3.67
N VAL A 72 -2.11 6.45 2.93
CA VAL A 72 -2.07 7.64 2.06
C VAL A 72 -3.15 7.53 0.98
N ILE A 73 -3.23 6.40 0.29
CA ILE A 73 -4.19 6.18 -0.79
C ILE A 73 -5.61 6.35 -0.30
N LEU A 74 -5.98 5.66 0.78
CA LEU A 74 -7.36 5.65 1.28
C LEU A 74 -7.78 7.01 1.83
N ILE A 75 -6.88 7.72 2.54
CA ILE A 75 -7.18 9.05 3.06
C ILE A 75 -7.38 10.05 1.93
N PHE A 76 -6.48 10.12 0.96
CA PHE A 76 -6.63 11.09 -0.13
C PHE A 76 -7.81 10.74 -1.03
N THR A 77 -8.09 9.46 -1.28
CA THR A 77 -9.31 9.03 -1.99
C THR A 77 -10.58 9.46 -1.23
N ALA A 78 -10.59 9.31 0.09
CA ALA A 78 -11.72 9.74 0.91
C ALA A 78 -11.90 11.26 0.89
N ILE A 79 -10.80 12.03 0.97
CA ILE A 79 -10.84 13.50 0.88
C ILE A 79 -11.38 13.93 -0.48
N SER A 80 -10.88 13.37 -1.58
CA SER A 80 -11.35 13.71 -2.92
C SER A 80 -12.82 13.35 -3.14
N SER A 81 -13.24 12.17 -2.64
CA SER A 81 -14.64 11.78 -2.68
C SER A 81 -15.53 12.72 -1.87
N TYR A 82 -15.06 13.16 -0.71
CA TYR A 82 -15.76 14.16 0.11
C TYR A 82 -15.88 15.49 -0.61
N VAL A 83 -14.81 16.00 -1.18
CA VAL A 83 -14.81 17.27 -1.93
C VAL A 83 -15.73 17.18 -3.15
N TRP A 84 -15.69 16.05 -3.88
CA TRP A 84 -16.58 15.82 -5.01
C TRP A 84 -18.07 15.93 -4.64
N VAL A 85 -18.47 15.39 -3.51
CA VAL A 85 -19.88 15.34 -3.08
C VAL A 85 -20.32 16.67 -2.46
N TYR A 86 -19.50 17.28 -1.61
CA TYR A 86 -19.88 18.41 -0.77
C TYR A 86 -19.41 19.79 -1.26
N ALA A 87 -18.53 19.84 -2.25
CA ALA A 87 -18.06 21.08 -2.85
C ALA A 87 -18.10 21.04 -4.39
N PRO A 88 -19.25 20.76 -5.01
CA PRO A 88 -19.36 20.61 -6.46
C PRO A 88 -18.98 21.89 -7.20
N GLU A 89 -19.31 23.07 -6.67
CA GLU A 89 -18.94 24.36 -7.27
C GLU A 89 -17.41 24.53 -7.39
N PHE A 90 -16.66 24.05 -6.40
CA PHE A 90 -15.20 24.04 -6.46
C PHE A 90 -14.70 23.10 -7.55
N VAL A 91 -15.25 21.91 -7.64
CA VAL A 91 -14.88 20.92 -8.67
C VAL A 91 -15.17 21.45 -10.07
N GLU A 92 -16.31 22.08 -10.27
CA GLU A 92 -16.68 22.71 -11.55
C GLU A 92 -15.76 23.90 -11.89
N SER A 93 -15.35 24.68 -10.91
CA SER A 93 -14.42 25.80 -11.11
C SER A 93 -13.03 25.34 -11.59
N GLU A 94 -12.66 24.12 -11.27
CA GLU A 94 -11.41 23.47 -11.75
C GLU A 94 -11.60 22.70 -13.08
N GLY A 95 -12.77 22.77 -13.72
CA GLY A 95 -13.05 22.16 -15.02
C GLY A 95 -13.68 20.77 -14.96
N GLY A 96 -14.10 20.34 -13.76
CA GLY A 96 -14.58 18.97 -13.52
C GLY A 96 -13.46 17.95 -13.43
N TRP A 97 -13.65 16.89 -12.63
CA TRP A 97 -12.59 15.91 -12.37
C TRP A 97 -12.84 14.58 -13.06
N LEU A 98 -14.06 14.05 -12.94
CA LEU A 98 -14.36 12.68 -13.31
C LEU A 98 -14.91 12.57 -14.72
N ASN A 99 -14.38 11.62 -15.48
CA ASN A 99 -14.93 11.24 -16.78
C ASN A 99 -16.17 10.33 -16.63
N ASN A 100 -16.16 9.45 -15.61
CA ASN A 100 -17.25 8.55 -15.31
C ASN A 100 -17.75 8.81 -13.87
N PRO A 101 -18.72 9.71 -13.64
CA PRO A 101 -19.23 9.99 -12.31
C PRO A 101 -19.90 8.76 -11.68
N GLY A 102 -20.04 8.78 -10.36
CA GLY A 102 -20.61 7.69 -9.58
C GLY A 102 -19.55 6.67 -9.12
N PHE A 103 -19.91 5.40 -9.08
CA PHE A 103 -19.00 4.35 -8.56
C PHE A 103 -17.74 4.14 -9.41
N HIS A 104 -17.81 4.38 -10.69
CA HIS A 104 -16.64 4.35 -11.57
C HIS A 104 -15.70 5.53 -11.29
N GLY A 105 -16.25 6.71 -10.98
CA GLY A 105 -15.45 7.86 -10.59
C GLY A 105 -14.69 7.64 -9.28
N PHE A 106 -15.27 6.91 -8.33
CA PHE A 106 -14.53 6.47 -7.16
C PHE A 106 -13.29 5.66 -7.54
N SER A 107 -13.42 4.76 -8.52
CA SER A 107 -12.28 3.97 -9.02
C SER A 107 -11.23 4.83 -9.74
N GLU A 108 -11.64 5.90 -10.43
CA GLU A 108 -10.72 6.87 -11.05
C GLU A 108 -9.87 7.56 -9.98
N MET A 109 -10.51 8.07 -8.91
CA MET A 109 -9.80 8.71 -7.79
C MET A 109 -8.88 7.73 -7.05
N LEU A 110 -9.37 6.51 -6.79
CA LEU A 110 -8.59 5.48 -6.11
C LEU A 110 -7.35 5.08 -6.92
N TYR A 111 -7.49 4.95 -8.24
CA TYR A 111 -6.36 4.64 -9.11
C TYR A 111 -5.32 5.75 -9.11
N GLU A 112 -5.74 7.01 -9.20
CA GLU A 112 -4.85 8.16 -9.23
C GLU A 112 -3.96 8.20 -7.97
N TYR A 113 -4.55 8.07 -6.78
CA TYR A 113 -3.75 8.03 -5.55
C TYR A 113 -2.93 6.75 -5.39
N THR A 114 -3.39 5.64 -5.94
CA THR A 114 -2.61 4.39 -5.96
C THR A 114 -1.35 4.57 -6.81
N SER A 115 -1.49 5.17 -7.99
CA SER A 115 -0.40 5.49 -8.89
C SER A 115 0.55 6.53 -8.31
N SER A 116 0.01 7.61 -7.74
CA SER A 116 0.80 8.64 -7.06
C SER A 116 1.60 8.08 -5.89
N SER A 117 0.98 7.23 -5.06
CA SER A 117 1.67 6.56 -3.96
C SER A 117 2.77 5.61 -4.42
N ALA A 118 2.57 4.89 -5.53
CA ALA A 118 3.60 4.07 -6.17
C ALA A 118 4.67 4.89 -6.91
N ASN A 119 4.49 6.21 -7.00
CA ASN A 119 5.36 7.14 -7.73
C ASN A 119 5.43 6.87 -9.25
N ASN A 120 4.35 6.38 -9.84
CA ASN A 120 4.24 6.11 -11.27
C ASN A 120 3.71 7.33 -12.05
N GLY A 121 2.74 8.06 -11.49
CA GLY A 121 2.15 9.25 -12.11
C GLY A 121 1.24 8.94 -13.29
N SER A 122 0.53 7.81 -13.28
CA SER A 122 -0.49 7.47 -14.27
C SER A 122 -1.88 7.59 -13.67
N GLY A 123 -2.83 8.09 -14.44
CA GLY A 123 -4.26 8.14 -14.10
C GLY A 123 -5.08 7.31 -15.09
N PHE A 124 -6.34 7.04 -14.79
CA PHE A 124 -7.27 6.56 -15.80
C PHE A 124 -7.56 7.67 -16.80
N GLU A 125 -7.57 7.33 -18.08
CA GLU A 125 -7.84 8.30 -19.15
C GLU A 125 -9.21 8.95 -18.98
N GLY A 126 -9.23 10.26 -19.03
CA GLY A 126 -10.42 11.09 -18.83
C GLY A 126 -10.55 11.70 -17.44
N LEU A 127 -9.73 11.30 -16.47
CA LEU A 127 -9.63 12.03 -15.21
C LEU A 127 -9.00 13.41 -15.47
N GLY A 128 -9.68 14.46 -15.06
CA GLY A 128 -9.18 15.84 -15.12
C GLY A 128 -8.23 16.15 -13.97
N ASP A 129 -7.04 15.53 -13.98
CA ASP A 129 -6.07 15.60 -12.89
C ASP A 129 -5.15 16.84 -12.93
N ASN A 130 -5.17 17.60 -14.02
CA ASN A 130 -4.36 18.82 -14.16
C ASN A 130 -5.01 20.01 -13.50
N THR A 131 -5.30 19.92 -12.21
CA THR A 131 -5.88 20.99 -11.38
C THR A 131 -5.01 21.27 -10.18
N TYR A 132 -5.25 22.39 -9.50
CA TYR A 132 -4.50 22.70 -8.27
C TYR A 132 -4.73 21.64 -7.19
N PHE A 133 -5.97 21.18 -7.03
CA PHE A 133 -6.29 20.16 -6.03
C PHE A 133 -5.51 18.87 -6.25
N TRP A 134 -5.60 18.30 -7.46
CA TRP A 134 -4.90 17.06 -7.80
C TRP A 134 -3.39 17.21 -7.73
N ASN A 135 -2.85 18.31 -8.27
CA ASN A 135 -1.41 18.55 -8.27
C ASN A 135 -0.83 18.60 -6.84
N TYR A 136 -1.51 19.27 -5.90
CA TYR A 136 -1.03 19.33 -4.51
C TYR A 136 -1.24 18.03 -3.76
N THR A 137 -2.39 17.38 -3.88
CA THR A 137 -2.70 16.17 -3.15
C THR A 137 -1.87 14.98 -3.65
N CYS A 138 -1.73 14.80 -4.96
CA CYS A 138 -0.88 13.79 -5.56
C CYS A 138 0.60 14.04 -5.26
N GLY A 139 1.05 15.29 -5.33
CA GLY A 139 2.41 15.66 -4.95
C GLY A 139 2.74 15.33 -3.49
N LEU A 140 1.81 15.61 -2.57
CA LEU A 140 1.97 15.26 -1.16
C LEU A 140 1.95 13.74 -0.93
N ALA A 141 1.03 13.03 -1.59
CA ALA A 141 0.96 11.57 -1.56
C ALA A 141 2.28 10.94 -2.04
N LEU A 142 2.83 11.44 -3.13
CA LEU A 142 4.10 11.02 -3.72
C LEU A 142 5.28 11.20 -2.74
N ILE A 143 5.37 12.37 -2.11
CA ILE A 143 6.45 12.69 -1.16
C ILE A 143 6.37 11.77 0.06
N ILE A 144 5.20 11.65 0.69
CA ILE A 144 5.02 10.81 1.89
C ILE A 144 5.35 9.35 1.56
N SER A 145 4.78 8.83 0.47
CA SER A 145 4.93 7.44 0.07
C SER A 145 6.33 7.08 -0.41
N ARG A 146 7.15 8.06 -0.80
CA ARG A 146 8.54 7.82 -1.17
C ARG A 146 9.48 7.91 0.03
N TYR A 147 9.43 9.00 0.76
CA TYR A 147 10.43 9.26 1.80
C TYR A 147 10.19 8.49 3.08
N LEU A 148 8.95 8.26 3.47
CA LEU A 148 8.64 7.54 4.71
C LEU A 148 9.16 6.08 4.67
N PRO A 149 8.95 5.29 3.62
CA PRO A 149 9.56 3.97 3.49
C PRO A 149 11.10 4.01 3.48
N ILE A 150 11.72 4.93 2.74
CA ILE A 150 13.18 5.04 2.70
C ILE A 150 13.76 5.28 4.09
N VAL A 151 13.25 6.29 4.79
CA VAL A 151 13.71 6.63 6.15
C VAL A 151 13.44 5.48 7.11
N GLY A 152 12.28 4.85 7.03
CA GLY A 152 11.91 3.71 7.88
C GLY A 152 12.84 2.52 7.69
N GLN A 153 13.15 2.15 6.46
CA GLN A 153 14.05 1.03 6.17
C GLN A 153 15.48 1.30 6.63
N VAL A 154 15.98 2.51 6.39
CA VAL A 154 17.31 2.92 6.90
C VAL A 154 17.34 2.91 8.43
N ALA A 155 16.27 3.34 9.08
CA ALA A 155 16.16 3.28 10.54
C ALA A 155 16.17 1.84 11.06
N ILE A 156 15.45 0.90 10.42
CA ILE A 156 15.49 -0.52 10.76
C ILE A 156 16.91 -1.08 10.61
N ALA A 157 17.56 -0.78 9.49
CA ALA A 157 18.94 -1.22 9.25
C ALA A 157 19.89 -0.71 10.34
N GLY A 158 19.76 0.57 10.71
CA GLY A 158 20.55 1.18 11.79
C GLY A 158 20.30 0.53 13.16
N LEU A 159 19.04 0.23 13.49
CA LEU A 159 18.70 -0.49 14.72
C LEU A 159 19.30 -1.89 14.74
N LEU A 160 19.18 -2.64 13.66
CA LEU A 160 19.75 -3.99 13.54
C LEU A 160 21.28 -3.96 13.56
N ALA A 161 21.93 -2.98 12.92
CA ALA A 161 23.38 -2.86 12.90
C ALA A 161 23.98 -2.73 14.31
N ASN A 162 23.31 -2.02 15.20
CA ASN A 162 23.76 -1.81 16.57
C ASN A 162 23.55 -3.03 17.50
N LYS A 163 22.84 -4.06 17.05
CA LYS A 163 22.60 -5.27 17.85
C LYS A 163 23.77 -6.24 17.75
N LYS A 164 23.96 -6.99 18.84
CA LYS A 164 24.93 -8.09 18.87
C LYS A 164 24.47 -9.24 17.97
N TYR A 165 25.42 -9.91 17.37
CA TYR A 165 25.16 -11.15 16.63
C TYR A 165 24.67 -12.24 17.58
N THR A 166 23.61 -12.91 17.21
CA THR A 166 23.06 -14.05 17.94
C THR A 166 23.45 -15.33 17.19
N PRO A 167 24.24 -16.25 17.79
CA PRO A 167 24.55 -17.52 17.14
C PRO A 167 23.29 -18.35 16.91
N GLU A 168 23.22 -19.05 15.80
CA GLU A 168 22.12 -19.96 15.51
C GLU A 168 21.99 -21.03 16.61
N SER A 169 20.78 -21.27 17.04
CA SER A 169 20.43 -22.27 18.05
C SER A 169 19.27 -23.15 17.55
N ALA A 170 18.97 -24.23 18.27
CA ALA A 170 17.79 -25.05 17.96
C ALA A 170 16.45 -24.24 18.02
N GLY A 171 16.45 -23.10 18.71
CA GLY A 171 15.33 -22.17 18.81
C GLY A 171 15.28 -21.10 17.71
N THR A 172 16.30 -21.00 16.85
CA THR A 172 16.33 -20.01 15.78
C THR A 172 15.37 -20.42 14.64
N LEU A 173 14.57 -19.46 14.15
CA LEU A 173 13.73 -19.65 12.97
C LEU A 173 14.61 -19.67 11.72
N LYS A 174 14.62 -20.80 11.00
CA LYS A 174 15.34 -20.89 9.73
C LYS A 174 14.58 -20.15 8.63
N THR A 175 15.25 -19.17 8.01
CA THR A 175 14.70 -18.33 6.95
C THR A 175 15.03 -18.81 5.53
N ASP A 176 15.85 -19.86 5.41
CA ASP A 176 16.29 -20.49 4.16
C ASP A 176 15.42 -21.66 3.71
N THR A 177 14.23 -21.80 4.29
CA THR A 177 13.32 -22.92 4.02
C THR A 177 12.17 -22.51 3.08
N VAL A 178 11.68 -23.48 2.29
CA VAL A 178 10.48 -23.31 1.46
C VAL A 178 9.28 -22.89 2.30
N THR A 179 9.14 -23.45 3.51
CA THR A 179 8.06 -23.09 4.43
C THR A 179 8.09 -21.61 4.79
N PHE A 180 9.26 -21.05 5.08
CA PHE A 180 9.40 -19.61 5.35
C PHE A 180 9.07 -18.78 4.11
N GLY A 181 9.48 -19.21 2.91
CA GLY A 181 9.12 -18.55 1.66
C GLY A 181 7.60 -18.50 1.45
N VAL A 182 6.90 -19.61 1.66
CA VAL A 182 5.43 -19.67 1.58
C VAL A 182 4.79 -18.77 2.63
N MET A 183 5.27 -18.79 3.87
CA MET A 183 4.77 -17.91 4.94
C MET A 183 4.94 -16.43 4.60
N THR A 184 6.09 -16.04 4.08
CA THR A 184 6.35 -14.67 3.64
C THR A 184 5.38 -14.25 2.53
N PHE A 185 5.19 -15.12 1.53
CA PHE A 185 4.22 -14.88 0.47
C PHE A 185 2.80 -14.70 1.02
N CYS A 186 2.37 -15.58 1.92
CA CYS A 186 1.05 -15.45 2.57
C CYS A 186 0.91 -14.14 3.35
N VAL A 187 1.92 -13.73 4.10
CA VAL A 187 1.92 -12.45 4.84
C VAL A 187 1.73 -11.28 3.88
N ILE A 188 2.50 -11.24 2.78
CA ILE A 188 2.39 -10.18 1.77
C ILE A 188 0.98 -10.15 1.18
N VAL A 189 0.47 -11.29 0.71
CA VAL A 189 -0.86 -11.36 0.08
C VAL A 189 -1.97 -10.97 1.04
N ILE A 190 -1.93 -11.43 2.30
CA ILE A 190 -2.95 -11.10 3.30
C ILE A 190 -2.93 -9.61 3.63
N VAL A 191 -1.76 -9.04 3.90
CA VAL A 191 -1.65 -7.61 4.22
C VAL A 191 -2.14 -6.76 3.05
N ALA A 192 -1.74 -7.11 1.84
CA ALA A 192 -2.15 -6.39 0.65
C ALA A 192 -3.65 -6.50 0.36
N ALA A 193 -4.22 -7.71 0.46
CA ALA A 193 -5.64 -7.92 0.28
C ALA A 193 -6.47 -7.12 1.30
N LEU A 194 -6.11 -7.16 2.58
CA LEU A 194 -6.79 -6.40 3.63
C LEU A 194 -6.65 -4.89 3.45
N SER A 195 -5.57 -4.44 2.83
CA SER A 195 -5.31 -3.00 2.62
C SER A 195 -6.15 -2.41 1.49
N PHE A 196 -6.40 -3.15 0.42
CA PHE A 196 -7.01 -2.61 -0.80
C PHE A 196 -8.38 -3.19 -1.13
N PHE A 197 -8.62 -4.46 -0.83
CA PHE A 197 -9.88 -5.13 -1.19
C PHE A 197 -11.14 -4.44 -0.64
N PRO A 198 -11.18 -3.95 0.62
CA PRO A 198 -12.36 -3.25 1.13
C PRO A 198 -12.70 -1.99 0.33
N ALA A 199 -11.71 -1.23 -0.10
CA ALA A 199 -11.93 -0.03 -0.91
C ALA A 199 -12.45 -0.36 -2.32
N GLN A 200 -11.97 -1.43 -2.93
CA GLN A 200 -12.46 -1.87 -4.24
C GLN A 200 -13.94 -2.25 -4.24
N THR A 201 -14.45 -2.77 -3.12
CA THR A 201 -15.87 -3.14 -3.01
C THR A 201 -16.80 -1.94 -2.99
N LEU A 202 -16.30 -0.73 -2.75
CA LEU A 202 -17.07 0.51 -2.79
C LEU A 202 -17.23 1.07 -4.22
N GLY A 203 -16.47 0.57 -5.17
CA GLY A 203 -16.56 0.97 -6.58
C GLY A 203 -17.65 0.20 -7.35
N PRO A 204 -17.36 -0.31 -8.56
CA PRO A 204 -18.33 -0.94 -9.45
C PRO A 204 -19.09 -2.14 -8.85
N VAL A 205 -18.52 -2.84 -7.89
CA VAL A 205 -19.19 -3.99 -7.23
C VAL A 205 -20.42 -3.52 -6.46
N SER A 206 -20.32 -2.39 -5.78
CA SER A 206 -21.44 -1.76 -5.05
C SER A 206 -22.58 -1.36 -5.99
N TYR A 207 -22.24 -0.88 -7.18
CA TYR A 207 -23.21 -0.48 -8.20
C TYR A 207 -24.10 -1.66 -8.67
N THR A 208 -23.54 -2.84 -8.87
CA THR A 208 -24.30 -4.01 -9.33
C THR A 208 -25.36 -4.48 -8.31
N HIS A 209 -25.15 -4.23 -7.03
CA HIS A 209 -26.13 -4.55 -6.00
C HIS A 209 -27.24 -3.50 -5.84
N LEU A 210 -26.96 -2.24 -6.17
CA LEU A 210 -27.92 -1.14 -6.05
C LEU A 210 -28.80 -0.96 -7.28
N THR A 211 -28.41 -1.49 -8.42
CA THR A 211 -29.15 -1.36 -9.70
C THR A 211 -29.89 -2.62 -10.13
N LEU A 212 -29.91 -3.67 -9.32
CA LEU A 212 -30.82 -4.79 -9.56
C LEU A 212 -32.25 -4.28 -9.43
N PRO A 213 -33.07 -4.36 -10.49
CA PRO A 213 -34.49 -3.99 -10.38
C PRO A 213 -35.15 -4.89 -9.35
N THR A 214 -35.75 -4.28 -8.34
CA THR A 214 -36.66 -4.91 -7.40
C THR A 214 -37.90 -5.36 -8.14
#